data_5caa8ee8c038131f55007cf67a95cf18
#
_entry.id   5caa8ee8c038131f55007cf67a95cf18
#
_cell.length_a   1.000
_cell.length_b   1.000
_cell.length_c   1.000
_cell.angle_alpha   90.00
_cell.angle_beta   90.00
_cell.angle_gamma   90.00
#
_symmetry.space_group_name_H-M   'P 1'
#
loop_
_entity.id
_entity.type
_entity.pdbx_description
1 polymer ?
#
loop_
_entity_poly.entity_id
_entity_poly.type
_entity_poly.pdbx_seq_one_letter_code
_entity_poly.pdbx_strand_id
1 'polypeptide(L)'
;MRKITLLGLFALLCATVMKAAAPDWMAGHAVKPGEVTDGMEVVMRCPSTTLSGLVFLQGADGTATVSEDVVWVFESAPDAQNGFYLKWKGAESDEVAYVQVPANQDNSTLLTFGPKTTAGVFTFTALTEADIKRFGASTAAVDRTYYDAEYTGRLIVTAQNGTNSAIRNGAPGNNPGGTYAGVSGGEWTLWNLYQTSEDFTAYLHYVAINGPAIEQYILPAAVGAVGGFSADDLTEVKAAAEAGNWAEANTALQALISSNKQIAFDADKYYTLVSAQGVAAGVEVGLFESYTTLGSDDRYTARWKALAGVPSMWKFTQCGTVEVNGENRAQYHVQALNSGLYLPTLSFNAATTLAEEGSAGVYELEDGPNSQNAANIAATFAIKDYNDDRRDFVLLTAQGSGGGVPDWTADNAEGRIASYKDVNQGVNWYLRPATSVSVTVPAGSQYATMNLPFAVELPDDVTAYVGGSVSNSEITLSPLDGTVVPAGCPVILTAEEGSYDLTIAYDNETSAPANSLSGTLVPQTVDADATAYIVANGSAGVGFYKITDSEDRTIPANKAYYTTNAETADAVLAFSFGPAVGIDGVTTADKGTDTYYDLQGRRVLYPAHGVYVKGNGEKVYIK
;
A
#
# COMPACT_ATOMS: atom_id res chain seq x y z
N MET A 1 13.46 -15.62 26.13
CA MET A 1 13.88 -15.66 24.72
C MET A 1 12.86 -14.85 23.96
N ARG A 2 13.25 -13.67 23.49
CA ARG A 2 12.36 -12.70 22.84
C ARG A 2 11.91 -13.24 21.48
N LYS A 3 10.64 -13.53 21.32
CA LYS A 3 10.01 -13.66 20.01
C LYS A 3 9.79 -12.23 19.49
N ILE A 4 10.74 -11.74 18.69
CA ILE A 4 10.57 -10.51 17.90
C ILE A 4 9.52 -10.85 16.85
N THR A 5 8.42 -10.12 16.88
CA THR A 5 7.30 -10.27 15.96
C THR A 5 7.80 -10.06 14.52
N LEU A 6 7.71 -11.08 13.71
CA LEU A 6 8.30 -11.17 12.36
C LEU A 6 7.67 -10.19 11.34
N LEU A 7 6.50 -9.62 11.63
CA LEU A 7 5.77 -8.73 10.70
C LEU A 7 6.40 -7.35 10.55
N GLY A 8 6.94 -6.75 11.63
CA GLY A 8 7.62 -5.44 11.53
C GLY A 8 8.99 -5.51 10.86
N LEU A 9 9.63 -6.69 10.85
CA LEU A 9 10.92 -6.91 10.19
C LEU A 9 10.76 -7.19 8.70
N PHE A 10 9.62 -7.73 8.26
CA PHE A 10 9.34 -8.02 6.85
C PHE A 10 9.16 -6.74 6.02
N ALA A 11 8.47 -5.73 6.55
CA ALA A 11 8.31 -4.45 5.85
C ALA A 11 9.65 -3.67 5.75
N LEU A 12 10.55 -3.82 6.72
CA LEU A 12 11.84 -3.13 6.72
C LEU A 12 12.92 -3.90 5.94
N LEU A 13 12.83 -5.24 5.85
CA LEU A 13 13.78 -6.06 5.07
C LEU A 13 13.48 -6.00 3.57
N CYS A 14 12.20 -5.87 3.17
CA CYS A 14 11.85 -5.72 1.76
C CYS A 14 12.35 -4.39 1.14
N ALA A 15 12.45 -3.32 1.93
CA ALA A 15 12.89 -2.02 1.41
C ALA A 15 14.40 -1.90 1.15
N THR A 16 15.22 -2.79 1.73
CA THR A 16 16.69 -2.68 1.67
C THR A 16 17.37 -3.69 0.75
N VAL A 17 16.74 -4.78 0.40
CA VAL A 17 17.37 -5.87 -0.36
C VAL A 17 17.13 -5.77 -1.88
N MET A 18 16.01 -5.18 -2.33
CA MET A 18 15.65 -5.19 -3.75
C MET A 18 16.28 -4.09 -4.61
N LYS A 19 17.01 -3.15 -4.02
CA LYS A 19 17.65 -2.06 -4.78
C LYS A 19 19.00 -2.43 -5.40
N ALA A 20 19.60 -3.56 -5.00
CA ALA A 20 20.97 -3.94 -5.37
C ALA A 20 21.09 -5.01 -6.45
N ALA A 21 20.10 -5.89 -6.64
CA ALA A 21 20.28 -7.07 -7.50
C ALA A 21 20.23 -6.75 -9.01
N ALA A 22 19.34 -5.87 -9.45
CA ALA A 22 19.19 -5.58 -10.88
C ALA A 22 20.39 -4.85 -11.51
N PRO A 23 21.03 -3.84 -10.87
CA PRO A 23 22.22 -3.20 -11.40
C PRO A 23 23.42 -4.14 -11.50
N ASP A 24 23.65 -4.98 -10.50
CA ASP A 24 24.79 -5.91 -10.49
C ASP A 24 24.68 -6.97 -11.59
N TRP A 25 23.47 -7.48 -11.81
CA TRP A 25 23.23 -8.44 -12.89
C TRP A 25 23.42 -7.80 -14.27
N MET A 26 22.89 -6.59 -14.51
CA MET A 26 23.12 -5.85 -15.75
C MET A 26 24.60 -5.56 -15.99
N ALA A 27 25.35 -5.23 -14.95
CA ALA A 27 26.78 -4.92 -15.05
C ALA A 27 27.58 -6.08 -15.64
N GLY A 28 27.18 -7.32 -15.37
CA GLY A 28 27.78 -8.52 -15.98
C GLY A 28 27.63 -8.63 -17.50
N HIS A 29 26.71 -7.88 -18.10
CA HIS A 29 26.44 -7.82 -19.54
C HIS A 29 26.95 -6.53 -20.20
N ALA A 30 27.56 -5.63 -19.43
CA ALA A 30 28.06 -4.36 -19.96
C ALA A 30 29.23 -4.55 -20.94
N VAL A 31 29.18 -3.81 -22.05
CA VAL A 31 30.18 -3.86 -23.13
C VAL A 31 31.02 -2.58 -23.11
N LYS A 32 32.34 -2.71 -23.04
CA LYS A 32 33.26 -1.56 -23.09
C LYS A 32 33.36 -0.96 -24.49
N PRO A 33 33.55 0.36 -24.59
CA PRO A 33 34.00 0.96 -25.84
C PRO A 33 35.24 0.27 -26.38
N GLY A 34 35.18 -0.20 -27.64
CA GLY A 34 36.22 -0.98 -28.28
C GLY A 34 36.10 -2.50 -28.20
N GLU A 35 35.16 -3.03 -27.41
CA GLU A 35 34.87 -4.48 -27.33
C GLU A 35 33.66 -4.90 -28.20
N VAL A 36 33.02 -3.95 -28.87
CA VAL A 36 31.92 -4.24 -29.81
C VAL A 36 32.43 -5.08 -30.99
N THR A 37 31.70 -6.16 -31.31
CA THR A 37 32.05 -7.07 -32.40
C THR A 37 30.90 -7.18 -33.40
N ASP A 38 31.23 -7.72 -34.60
CA ASP A 38 30.25 -7.97 -35.67
C ASP A 38 29.14 -8.92 -35.20
N GLY A 39 27.89 -8.56 -35.50
CA GLY A 39 26.72 -9.32 -35.11
C GLY A 39 26.35 -9.25 -33.64
N MET A 40 27.06 -8.41 -32.83
CA MET A 40 26.72 -8.24 -31.41
C MET A 40 25.34 -7.60 -31.25
N GLU A 41 24.47 -8.28 -30.51
CA GLU A 41 23.16 -7.77 -30.13
C GLU A 41 23.24 -7.08 -28.76
N VAL A 42 22.73 -5.87 -28.69
CA VAL A 42 22.79 -5.06 -27.47
C VAL A 42 21.50 -4.29 -27.24
N VAL A 43 21.27 -3.92 -25.98
CA VAL A 43 20.39 -2.81 -25.62
C VAL A 43 21.24 -1.61 -25.20
N MET A 44 20.75 -0.41 -25.51
CA MET A 44 21.47 0.84 -25.26
C MET A 44 20.73 1.68 -24.22
N ARG A 45 21.34 1.90 -23.06
CA ARG A 45 20.77 2.65 -21.96
C ARG A 45 21.48 3.98 -21.74
N CYS A 46 20.71 5.06 -21.64
CA CYS A 46 21.21 6.37 -21.27
C CYS A 46 21.26 6.52 -19.73
N PRO A 47 22.42 6.81 -19.11
CA PRO A 47 22.56 6.93 -17.66
C PRO A 47 22.15 8.32 -17.11
N SER A 48 21.27 9.08 -17.77
CA SER A 48 20.84 10.41 -17.31
C SER A 48 19.87 10.34 -16.15
N THR A 49 20.03 11.19 -15.13
CA THR A 49 19.11 11.33 -13.99
C THR A 49 17.80 12.02 -14.34
N THR A 50 17.74 12.74 -15.47
CA THR A 50 16.51 13.41 -15.91
C THR A 50 15.49 12.44 -16.49
N LEU A 51 15.90 11.18 -16.69
CA LEU A 51 15.05 10.12 -17.22
C LEU A 51 14.72 9.16 -16.07
N SER A 52 13.45 9.10 -15.71
CA SER A 52 12.96 8.15 -14.70
C SER A 52 12.93 6.73 -15.25
N GLY A 53 13.42 5.76 -14.46
CA GLY A 53 13.39 4.34 -14.81
C GLY A 53 14.49 3.89 -15.77
N LEU A 54 14.34 2.68 -16.31
CA LEU A 54 15.24 2.13 -17.34
C LEU A 54 14.88 2.73 -18.70
N VAL A 55 15.76 3.59 -19.23
CA VAL A 55 15.54 4.24 -20.52
C VAL A 55 16.47 3.65 -21.55
N PHE A 56 15.90 2.87 -22.46
CA PHE A 56 16.60 2.26 -23.59
C PHE A 56 16.37 3.08 -24.88
N LEU A 57 17.34 3.04 -25.79
CA LEU A 57 17.13 3.59 -27.11
C LEU A 57 16.06 2.76 -27.82
N GLN A 58 15.01 3.42 -28.28
CA GLN A 58 13.85 2.80 -28.90
C GLN A 58 13.94 2.86 -30.41
N GLY A 59 13.19 1.98 -31.06
CA GLY A 59 13.02 2.00 -32.52
C GLY A 59 12.10 3.11 -33.01
N ALA A 60 11.75 3.05 -34.29
CA ALA A 60 11.08 4.14 -35.01
C ALA A 60 9.62 4.42 -34.57
N ASP A 61 8.93 3.48 -33.97
CA ASP A 61 7.53 3.61 -33.56
C ASP A 61 7.35 4.41 -32.25
N GLY A 62 8.43 4.67 -31.51
CA GLY A 62 8.42 5.48 -30.29
C GLY A 62 7.66 4.84 -29.13
N THR A 63 7.22 3.60 -29.23
CA THR A 63 6.56 2.90 -28.12
C THR A 63 7.59 2.34 -27.14
N ALA A 64 7.36 2.58 -25.84
CA ALA A 64 8.22 2.09 -24.76
C ALA A 64 7.88 0.63 -24.43
N THR A 65 7.94 -0.25 -25.40
CA THR A 65 7.80 -1.69 -25.17
C THR A 65 9.18 -2.31 -25.03
N VAL A 66 9.45 -2.98 -23.91
CA VAL A 66 10.63 -3.82 -23.77
C VAL A 66 10.35 -5.09 -24.53
N SER A 67 10.72 -5.07 -25.78
CA SER A 67 10.55 -6.14 -26.74
C SER A 67 11.82 -6.18 -27.62
N GLU A 68 11.77 -6.88 -28.72
CA GLU A 68 12.81 -6.82 -29.74
C GLU A 68 13.04 -5.40 -30.28
N ASP A 69 12.11 -4.47 -30.04
CA ASP A 69 12.18 -3.06 -30.46
C ASP A 69 13.31 -2.26 -29.81
N VAL A 70 13.83 -2.71 -28.68
CA VAL A 70 14.96 -2.07 -28.00
C VAL A 70 16.30 -2.76 -28.27
N VAL A 71 16.31 -3.83 -29.03
CA VAL A 71 17.51 -4.59 -29.37
C VAL A 71 18.12 -4.06 -30.68
N TRP A 72 19.41 -3.78 -30.62
CA TRP A 72 20.21 -3.29 -31.71
C TRP A 72 21.29 -4.28 -32.08
N VAL A 73 21.56 -4.42 -33.36
CA VAL A 73 22.65 -5.27 -33.89
C VAL A 73 23.74 -4.36 -34.44
N PHE A 74 24.98 -4.60 -34.02
CA PHE A 74 26.15 -3.96 -34.57
C PHE A 74 26.69 -4.82 -35.71
N GLU A 75 26.57 -4.37 -36.96
CA GLU A 75 27.11 -5.04 -38.12
C GLU A 75 28.34 -4.31 -38.64
N SER A 76 29.48 -5.00 -38.76
CA SER A 76 30.73 -4.37 -39.20
C SER A 76 30.62 -3.69 -40.55
N ALA A 77 31.13 -2.43 -40.62
CA ALA A 77 31.28 -1.73 -41.89
C ALA A 77 32.61 -2.08 -42.53
N PRO A 78 32.61 -2.64 -43.78
CA PRO A 78 33.81 -3.23 -44.36
C PRO A 78 35.01 -2.27 -44.57
N ASP A 79 34.73 -0.99 -44.71
CA ASP A 79 35.72 0.05 -45.00
C ASP A 79 36.13 0.91 -43.80
N ALA A 80 35.62 0.61 -42.58
CA ALA A 80 35.87 1.42 -41.40
C ALA A 80 36.40 0.56 -40.24
N GLN A 81 37.63 0.89 -39.78
CA GLN A 81 38.17 0.26 -38.58
C GLN A 81 37.32 0.60 -37.35
N ASN A 82 36.76 -0.43 -36.70
CA ASN A 82 35.83 -0.31 -35.57
C ASN A 82 34.55 0.49 -35.89
N GLY A 83 34.15 0.52 -37.15
CA GLY A 83 32.90 1.10 -37.60
C GLY A 83 31.81 0.06 -37.79
N PHE A 84 30.60 0.43 -37.39
CA PHE A 84 29.45 -0.47 -37.44
C PHE A 84 28.23 0.24 -38.02
N TYR A 85 27.44 -0.52 -38.78
CA TYR A 85 26.06 -0.17 -39.04
C TYR A 85 25.22 -0.52 -37.81
N LEU A 86 24.29 0.36 -37.42
CA LEU A 86 23.33 0.08 -36.35
C LEU A 86 22.02 -0.39 -36.97
N LYS A 87 21.70 -1.67 -36.75
CA LYS A 87 20.46 -2.30 -37.20
C LYS A 87 19.50 -2.40 -36.03
N TRP A 88 18.28 -1.88 -36.20
CA TRP A 88 17.19 -2.13 -35.27
C TRP A 88 16.56 -3.50 -35.52
N LYS A 89 16.59 -4.40 -34.55
CA LYS A 89 16.14 -5.79 -34.69
C LYS A 89 14.62 -5.91 -34.85
N GLY A 90 13.85 -4.94 -34.31
CA GLY A 90 12.38 -4.90 -34.42
C GLY A 90 11.85 -4.39 -35.76
N ALA A 91 12.71 -4.08 -36.74
CA ALA A 91 12.27 -3.58 -38.03
C ALA A 91 11.55 -4.69 -38.87
N GLU A 92 10.49 -4.29 -39.57
CA GLU A 92 9.72 -5.22 -40.42
C GLU A 92 10.54 -5.83 -41.55
N SER A 93 11.59 -5.14 -42.02
CA SER A 93 12.49 -5.58 -43.07
C SER A 93 13.84 -4.86 -43.04
N ASP A 94 14.88 -5.42 -43.69
CA ASP A 94 16.20 -4.80 -43.80
C ASP A 94 16.17 -3.46 -44.57
N GLU A 95 15.15 -3.21 -45.38
CA GLU A 95 14.98 -1.93 -46.10
C GLU A 95 14.67 -0.75 -45.21
N VAL A 96 14.26 -0.99 -43.95
CA VAL A 96 13.90 0.03 -42.97
C VAL A 96 14.56 -0.22 -41.61
N ALA A 97 15.61 -1.04 -41.55
CA ALA A 97 16.20 -1.48 -40.29
C ALA A 97 17.40 -0.65 -39.83
N TYR A 98 18.11 0.03 -40.72
CA TYR A 98 19.41 0.65 -40.42
C TYR A 98 19.29 2.16 -40.19
N VAL A 99 19.99 2.66 -39.18
CA VAL A 99 20.03 4.09 -38.88
C VAL A 99 20.69 4.86 -40.01
N GLN A 100 19.98 5.84 -40.56
CA GLN A 100 20.43 6.71 -41.65
C GLN A 100 21.09 7.97 -41.05
N VAL A 101 22.06 8.54 -41.79
CA VAL A 101 22.70 9.78 -41.40
C VAL A 101 22.23 10.92 -42.31
N PRO A 102 21.43 11.86 -41.82
CA PRO A 102 20.96 12.98 -42.60
C PRO A 102 22.12 13.95 -42.94
N ALA A 103 21.97 14.71 -44.03
CA ALA A 103 22.97 15.65 -44.51
C ALA A 103 23.26 16.79 -43.50
N ASN A 104 22.22 17.21 -42.77
CA ASN A 104 22.30 18.20 -41.69
C ASN A 104 21.83 17.58 -40.40
N GLN A 105 22.61 17.77 -39.34
CA GLN A 105 22.32 17.20 -38.02
C GLN A 105 22.28 18.34 -37.00
N ASP A 106 21.14 18.47 -36.34
CA ASP A 106 21.00 19.35 -35.18
C ASP A 106 20.36 18.57 -34.02
N ASN A 107 20.23 19.19 -32.87
CA ASN A 107 19.68 18.54 -31.67
C ASN A 107 18.22 18.11 -31.78
N SER A 108 17.51 18.47 -32.84
CA SER A 108 16.12 18.13 -33.12
C SER A 108 15.96 17.12 -34.26
N THR A 109 17.06 16.79 -34.95
CA THR A 109 17.02 15.83 -36.06
C THR A 109 16.78 14.41 -35.51
N LEU A 110 15.64 13.83 -35.86
CA LEU A 110 15.28 12.46 -35.47
C LEU A 110 16.15 11.41 -36.17
N LEU A 111 16.39 10.29 -35.49
CA LEU A 111 16.90 9.10 -36.17
C LEU A 111 15.89 8.65 -37.24
N THR A 112 16.39 8.40 -38.42
CA THR A 112 15.62 7.85 -39.52
C THR A 112 16.19 6.49 -39.92
N PHE A 113 15.36 5.64 -40.50
CA PHE A 113 15.70 4.28 -40.85
C PHE A 113 15.59 4.06 -42.35
N GLY A 114 16.40 3.17 -42.86
CA GLY A 114 16.44 2.82 -44.28
C GLY A 114 17.31 1.60 -44.56
N PRO A 115 17.63 1.33 -45.83
CA PRO A 115 18.44 0.17 -46.22
C PRO A 115 19.91 0.32 -45.78
N LYS A 116 20.59 -0.81 -45.63
CA LYS A 116 22.01 -0.88 -45.27
C LYS A 116 22.92 -0.07 -46.22
N THR A 117 22.57 -0.01 -47.49
CA THR A 117 23.36 0.68 -48.52
C THR A 117 23.53 2.16 -48.33
N THR A 118 22.63 2.79 -47.53
CA THR A 118 22.66 4.22 -47.21
C THR A 118 22.82 4.48 -45.71
N ALA A 119 23.09 3.42 -44.94
CA ALA A 119 23.23 3.48 -43.50
C ALA A 119 24.45 4.29 -43.04
N GLY A 120 24.35 4.93 -41.90
CA GLY A 120 25.49 5.58 -41.24
C GLY A 120 26.45 4.56 -40.63
N VAL A 121 27.71 4.92 -40.61
CA VAL A 121 28.76 4.16 -39.92
C VAL A 121 29.05 4.79 -38.57
N PHE A 122 28.80 4.04 -37.51
CA PHE A 122 28.93 4.47 -36.12
C PHE A 122 30.15 3.84 -35.45
N THR A 123 30.74 4.56 -34.50
CA THR A 123 31.74 4.02 -33.57
C THR A 123 31.24 4.18 -32.14
N PHE A 124 31.42 3.17 -31.31
CA PHE A 124 31.22 3.30 -29.87
C PHE A 124 32.51 3.72 -29.21
N THR A 125 32.59 4.97 -28.81
CA THR A 125 33.83 5.66 -28.39
C THR A 125 33.84 5.90 -26.90
N ALA A 126 34.95 5.59 -26.24
CA ALA A 126 35.18 5.87 -24.83
C ALA A 126 35.07 7.38 -24.52
N LEU A 127 34.74 7.70 -23.28
CA LEU A 127 34.69 9.06 -22.77
C LEU A 127 36.12 9.67 -22.70
N THR A 128 36.21 10.97 -22.97
CA THR A 128 37.44 11.69 -22.74
C THR A 128 37.70 11.91 -21.24
N GLU A 129 38.97 12.21 -20.85
CA GLU A 129 39.26 12.56 -19.44
C GLU A 129 38.43 13.73 -18.93
N ALA A 130 38.13 14.70 -19.80
CA ALA A 130 37.28 15.85 -19.48
C ALA A 130 35.83 15.43 -19.19
N ASP A 131 35.29 14.47 -19.98
CA ASP A 131 33.96 13.91 -19.74
C ASP A 131 33.92 13.11 -18.44
N ILE A 132 34.91 12.26 -18.21
CA ILE A 132 35.01 11.45 -16.98
C ILE A 132 35.04 12.37 -15.75
N LYS A 133 35.84 13.46 -15.81
CA LYS A 133 35.89 14.44 -14.72
C LYS A 133 34.54 15.16 -14.53
N ARG A 134 33.91 15.59 -15.64
CA ARG A 134 32.66 16.32 -15.64
C ARG A 134 31.53 15.48 -15.04
N PHE A 135 31.30 14.28 -15.57
CA PHE A 135 30.23 13.40 -15.15
C PHE A 135 30.57 12.65 -13.87
N GLY A 136 31.85 12.36 -13.63
CA GLY A 136 32.34 11.77 -12.40
C GLY A 136 32.10 12.63 -11.15
N ALA A 137 32.11 13.95 -11.27
CA ALA A 137 31.88 14.91 -10.18
C ALA A 137 30.40 15.29 -10.00
N SER A 138 29.56 15.14 -11.05
CA SER A 138 28.15 15.57 -11.04
C SER A 138 27.22 14.48 -10.55
N THR A 139 26.62 14.68 -9.38
CA THR A 139 25.56 13.81 -8.86
C THR A 139 24.17 14.16 -9.42
N ALA A 140 24.05 15.30 -10.11
CA ALA A 140 22.76 15.79 -10.62
C ALA A 140 22.49 15.41 -12.08
N ALA A 141 23.51 15.05 -12.86
CA ALA A 141 23.36 14.82 -14.29
C ALA A 141 23.34 13.34 -14.69
N VAL A 142 24.01 12.48 -13.93
CA VAL A 142 24.08 11.04 -14.23
C VAL A 142 23.68 10.19 -13.04
N ASP A 143 22.90 9.17 -13.32
CA ASP A 143 22.50 8.17 -12.34
C ASP A 143 23.71 7.27 -12.02
N ARG A 144 24.20 7.37 -10.80
CA ARG A 144 25.39 6.66 -10.31
C ARG A 144 25.22 5.14 -10.30
N THR A 145 24.01 4.65 -10.27
CA THR A 145 23.72 3.22 -10.34
C THR A 145 24.12 2.63 -11.69
N TYR A 146 24.08 3.46 -12.75
CA TYR A 146 24.28 3.01 -14.12
C TYR A 146 25.47 3.69 -14.82
N TYR A 147 26.01 4.77 -14.26
CA TYR A 147 27.18 5.41 -14.85
C TYR A 147 28.46 4.73 -14.39
N ASP A 148 29.18 4.16 -15.34
CA ASP A 148 30.52 3.64 -15.15
C ASP A 148 31.42 4.21 -16.25
N ALA A 149 32.49 4.91 -15.87
CA ALA A 149 33.41 5.57 -16.80
C ALA A 149 34.11 4.59 -17.76
N GLU A 150 34.25 3.33 -17.38
CA GLU A 150 34.89 2.29 -18.18
C GLU A 150 33.95 1.74 -19.26
N TYR A 151 32.65 1.66 -18.95
CA TYR A 151 31.62 1.04 -19.82
C TYR A 151 30.75 2.09 -20.53
N THR A 152 30.71 3.32 -20.05
CA THR A 152 29.93 4.40 -20.66
C THR A 152 30.70 5.02 -21.83
N GLY A 153 30.03 5.17 -22.96
CA GLY A 153 30.62 5.76 -24.17
C GLY A 153 29.63 6.62 -24.95
N ARG A 154 30.05 7.01 -26.15
CA ARG A 154 29.23 7.72 -27.13
C ARG A 154 29.19 6.96 -28.46
N LEU A 155 28.00 6.88 -29.05
CA LEU A 155 27.82 6.42 -30.42
C LEU A 155 28.04 7.61 -31.38
N ILE A 156 29.19 7.65 -32.01
CA ILE A 156 29.61 8.74 -32.88
C ILE A 156 29.50 8.32 -34.35
N VAL A 157 28.95 9.20 -35.16
CA VAL A 157 28.86 9.08 -36.62
C VAL A 157 29.40 10.32 -37.28
N THR A 158 30.07 10.17 -38.42
CA THR A 158 30.50 11.29 -39.24
C THR A 158 29.43 11.58 -40.29
N ALA A 159 28.89 12.80 -40.28
CA ALA A 159 27.93 13.25 -41.27
C ALA A 159 28.57 13.42 -42.65
N GLN A 160 27.73 13.49 -43.69
CA GLN A 160 28.17 13.70 -45.06
C GLN A 160 28.98 15.01 -45.26
N ASN A 161 28.77 16.02 -44.41
CA ASN A 161 29.51 17.28 -44.39
C ASN A 161 30.85 17.21 -43.62
N GLY A 162 31.24 16.02 -43.14
CA GLY A 162 32.48 15.81 -42.37
C GLY A 162 32.36 16.18 -40.88
N THR A 163 31.19 16.57 -40.37
CA THR A 163 30.98 16.89 -38.96
C THR A 163 30.66 15.62 -38.18
N ASN A 164 31.29 15.43 -37.01
CA ASN A 164 30.99 14.35 -36.13
C ASN A 164 29.79 14.70 -35.23
N SER A 165 28.86 13.78 -35.14
CA SER A 165 27.67 13.85 -34.26
C SER A 165 27.54 12.60 -33.42
N ALA A 166 26.85 12.70 -32.29
CA ALA A 166 26.53 11.57 -31.40
C ALA A 166 25.02 11.30 -31.40
N ILE A 167 24.67 10.05 -31.25
CA ILE A 167 23.28 9.68 -30.93
C ILE A 167 22.95 10.22 -29.54
N ARG A 168 21.81 10.86 -29.44
CA ARG A 168 21.26 11.45 -28.22
C ARG A 168 19.90 10.83 -27.92
N ASN A 169 19.62 10.53 -26.66
CA ASN A 169 18.26 10.25 -26.24
C ASN A 169 17.45 11.56 -26.19
N GLY A 170 16.26 11.57 -26.78
CA GLY A 170 15.37 12.73 -26.77
C GLY A 170 14.95 13.12 -25.37
N ALA A 171 14.69 14.42 -25.12
CA ALA A 171 14.16 14.87 -23.84
C ALA A 171 12.74 14.29 -23.61
N PRO A 172 12.38 13.86 -22.39
CA PRO A 172 11.02 13.38 -22.07
C PRO A 172 9.98 14.44 -22.47
N GLY A 173 8.97 14.02 -23.20
CA GLY A 173 7.82 14.86 -23.61
C GLY A 173 7.95 15.60 -24.94
N ASN A 174 9.16 15.77 -25.51
CA ASN A 174 9.33 16.49 -26.76
C ASN A 174 9.69 15.61 -27.98
N ASN A 175 10.39 14.50 -27.76
CA ASN A 175 10.73 13.52 -28.79
C ASN A 175 11.01 12.16 -28.13
N PRO A 176 10.12 11.19 -28.20
CA PRO A 176 10.32 9.88 -27.58
C PRO A 176 11.39 9.03 -28.27
N GLY A 177 11.87 9.42 -29.45
CA GLY A 177 12.90 8.70 -30.20
C GLY A 177 14.31 9.26 -30.03
N GLY A 178 15.29 8.54 -30.53
CA GLY A 178 16.67 9.01 -30.60
C GLY A 178 16.80 10.20 -31.56
N THR A 179 17.70 11.15 -31.20
CA THR A 179 18.06 12.31 -32.04
C THR A 179 19.58 12.40 -32.16
N TYR A 180 20.07 13.36 -32.92
CA TYR A 180 21.49 13.67 -33.02
C TYR A 180 21.86 14.85 -32.14
N ALA A 181 23.11 14.89 -31.69
CA ALA A 181 23.70 16.04 -31.00
C ALA A 181 25.19 16.14 -31.32
N GLY A 182 25.80 17.30 -31.04
CA GLY A 182 27.22 17.45 -31.12
C GLY A 182 27.96 16.50 -30.18
N VAL A 183 29.17 16.04 -30.56
CA VAL A 183 29.99 15.08 -29.78
C VAL A 183 30.37 15.54 -28.38
N SER A 184 30.31 16.83 -28.11
CA SER A 184 30.49 17.44 -26.78
C SER A 184 29.17 17.59 -26.00
N GLY A 185 28.12 16.92 -26.44
CA GLY A 185 26.77 16.98 -25.85
C GLY A 185 26.72 16.62 -24.37
N GLY A 186 25.57 16.92 -23.74
CA GLY A 186 25.32 16.61 -22.34
C GLY A 186 25.21 15.11 -22.05
N GLU A 187 24.74 14.78 -20.85
CA GLU A 187 24.52 13.42 -20.35
C GLU A 187 23.63 12.58 -21.25
N TRP A 188 22.76 13.21 -22.04
CA TRP A 188 21.84 12.51 -22.98
C TRP A 188 22.51 11.89 -24.19
N THR A 189 23.82 12.18 -24.43
CA THR A 189 24.61 11.52 -25.45
C THR A 189 25.45 10.35 -24.93
N LEU A 190 25.31 10.04 -23.65
CA LEU A 190 26.00 8.94 -22.98
C LEU A 190 25.18 7.67 -23.11
N TRP A 191 25.86 6.56 -23.39
CA TRP A 191 25.27 5.26 -23.55
C TRP A 191 26.08 4.19 -22.84
N ASN A 192 25.37 3.30 -22.17
CA ASN A 192 25.87 2.01 -21.75
C ASN A 192 25.29 0.97 -22.71
N LEU A 193 26.15 0.12 -23.24
CA LEU A 193 25.74 -1.02 -24.06
C LEU A 193 25.72 -2.27 -23.19
N TYR A 194 24.67 -3.04 -23.28
CA TYR A 194 24.55 -4.33 -22.60
C TYR A 194 24.30 -5.40 -23.64
N GLN A 195 25.19 -6.40 -23.70
CA GLN A 195 25.01 -7.53 -24.62
C GLN A 195 23.80 -8.33 -24.23
N THR A 196 22.93 -8.60 -25.20
CA THR A 196 21.73 -9.41 -24.96
C THR A 196 22.05 -10.89 -24.97
N SER A 197 21.31 -11.64 -24.17
CA SER A 197 21.21 -13.08 -24.16
C SER A 197 19.74 -13.44 -23.97
N GLU A 198 19.40 -14.72 -24.03
CA GLU A 198 18.05 -15.18 -23.72
C GLU A 198 17.64 -14.75 -22.30
N ASP A 199 18.53 -14.94 -21.33
CA ASP A 199 18.32 -14.51 -19.94
C ASP A 199 18.20 -13.00 -19.81
N PHE A 200 19.01 -12.23 -20.55
CA PHE A 200 18.92 -10.78 -20.55
C PHE A 200 17.60 -10.29 -21.14
N THR A 201 17.12 -10.90 -22.22
CA THR A 201 15.82 -10.59 -22.82
C THR A 201 14.69 -10.89 -21.84
N ALA A 202 14.76 -12.03 -21.16
CA ALA A 202 13.78 -12.37 -20.11
C ALA A 202 13.81 -11.38 -18.94
N TYR A 203 14.99 -10.93 -18.52
CA TYR A 203 15.15 -9.85 -17.52
C TYR A 203 14.50 -8.54 -17.97
N LEU A 204 14.75 -8.11 -19.21
CA LEU A 204 14.13 -6.89 -19.73
C LEU A 204 12.60 -6.97 -19.74
N HIS A 205 12.05 -8.10 -20.15
CA HIS A 205 10.61 -8.32 -20.11
C HIS A 205 10.07 -8.26 -18.69
N TYR A 206 10.76 -8.90 -17.73
CA TYR A 206 10.37 -8.85 -16.32
C TYR A 206 10.36 -7.41 -15.79
N VAL A 207 11.43 -6.64 -16.05
CA VAL A 207 11.55 -5.24 -15.61
C VAL A 207 10.53 -4.33 -16.28
N ALA A 208 10.22 -4.55 -17.57
CA ALA A 208 9.22 -3.76 -18.29
C ALA A 208 7.83 -3.95 -17.74
N ILE A 209 7.47 -5.19 -17.41
CA ILE A 209 6.17 -5.50 -16.82
C ILE A 209 6.11 -5.00 -15.39
N ASN A 210 7.20 -5.20 -14.65
CA ASN A 210 7.24 -5.01 -13.23
C ASN A 210 7.66 -3.59 -12.81
N GLY A 211 8.63 -2.98 -13.45
CA GLY A 211 9.13 -1.64 -13.11
C GLY A 211 9.38 -1.39 -11.61
N PRO A 212 10.27 -0.51 -11.22
CA PRO A 212 10.59 -0.34 -9.79
C PRO A 212 9.38 0.03 -8.92
N ALA A 213 8.47 0.87 -9.43
CA ALA A 213 7.25 1.25 -8.70
C ALA A 213 6.26 0.09 -8.57
N ILE A 214 6.19 -0.78 -9.60
CA ILE A 214 5.31 -1.95 -9.61
C ILE A 214 5.78 -2.95 -8.57
N GLU A 215 7.06 -3.31 -8.60
CA GLU A 215 7.63 -4.29 -7.68
C GLU A 215 7.62 -3.81 -6.23
N GLN A 216 7.97 -2.56 -6.02
CA GLN A 216 8.10 -2.00 -4.67
C GLN A 216 6.75 -1.69 -4.03
N TYR A 217 5.76 -1.24 -4.81
CA TYR A 217 4.53 -0.70 -4.26
C TYR A 217 3.25 -1.38 -4.78
N ILE A 218 3.13 -1.57 -6.09
CA ILE A 218 1.87 -2.00 -6.71
C ILE A 218 1.60 -3.48 -6.50
N LEU A 219 2.59 -4.35 -6.74
CA LEU A 219 2.43 -5.79 -6.48
C LEU A 219 2.12 -6.09 -5.00
N PRO A 220 2.88 -5.52 -4.02
CA PRO A 220 2.53 -5.70 -2.61
C PRO A 220 1.14 -5.15 -2.24
N ALA A 221 0.68 -4.06 -2.86
CA ALA A 221 -0.65 -3.51 -2.59
C ALA A 221 -1.79 -4.39 -3.10
N ALA A 222 -1.55 -5.16 -4.16
CA ALA A 222 -2.51 -6.10 -4.72
C ALA A 222 -2.61 -7.42 -3.92
N VAL A 223 -1.63 -7.70 -3.04
CA VAL A 223 -1.70 -8.87 -2.15
C VAL A 223 -2.89 -8.72 -1.20
N GLY A 224 -3.77 -9.71 -1.19
CA GLY A 224 -4.96 -9.72 -0.35
C GLY A 224 -6.08 -8.76 -0.78
N ALA A 225 -5.90 -7.94 -1.81
CA ALA A 225 -6.95 -7.10 -2.36
C ALA A 225 -7.93 -7.92 -3.24
N VAL A 226 -9.16 -7.46 -3.36
CA VAL A 226 -10.15 -8.05 -4.29
C VAL A 226 -9.61 -8.00 -5.72
N GLY A 227 -9.70 -9.10 -6.44
CA GLY A 227 -9.11 -9.25 -7.77
C GLY A 227 -7.58 -9.41 -7.78
N GLY A 228 -6.95 -9.35 -6.61
CA GLY A 228 -5.52 -9.55 -6.43
C GLY A 228 -5.14 -11.01 -6.16
N PHE A 229 -3.99 -11.21 -5.58
CA PHE A 229 -3.35 -12.51 -5.38
C PHE A 229 -2.88 -12.71 -3.93
N SER A 230 -2.42 -13.91 -3.61
CA SER A 230 -1.91 -14.24 -2.28
C SER A 230 -0.45 -13.77 -2.10
N ALA A 231 -0.01 -13.71 -0.83
CA ALA A 231 1.38 -13.42 -0.51
C ALA A 231 2.34 -14.52 -1.04
N ASP A 232 1.88 -15.77 -1.08
CA ASP A 232 2.67 -16.90 -1.55
C ASP A 232 2.94 -16.79 -3.06
N ASP A 233 1.93 -16.42 -3.85
CA ASP A 233 2.09 -16.21 -5.30
C ASP A 233 3.14 -15.13 -5.61
N LEU A 234 3.12 -14.02 -4.86
CA LEU A 234 4.13 -12.96 -5.01
C LEU A 234 5.51 -13.44 -4.57
N THR A 235 5.60 -14.27 -3.54
CA THR A 235 6.85 -14.83 -3.03
C THR A 235 7.51 -15.71 -4.07
N GLU A 236 6.76 -16.53 -4.80
CA GLU A 236 7.27 -17.39 -5.88
C GLU A 236 7.90 -16.55 -7.01
N VAL A 237 7.20 -15.49 -7.46
CA VAL A 237 7.73 -14.57 -8.48
C VAL A 237 9.04 -13.93 -8.02
N LYS A 238 9.09 -13.45 -6.79
CA LYS A 238 10.28 -12.81 -6.21
C LYS A 238 11.43 -13.80 -6.06
N ALA A 239 11.17 -15.01 -5.60
CA ALA A 239 12.21 -16.04 -5.43
C ALA A 239 12.88 -16.41 -6.76
N ALA A 240 12.11 -16.51 -7.85
CA ALA A 240 12.66 -16.75 -9.18
C ALA A 240 13.53 -15.57 -9.66
N ALA A 241 13.09 -14.34 -9.44
CA ALA A 241 13.85 -13.13 -9.78
C ALA A 241 15.14 -13.00 -8.97
N GLU A 242 15.10 -13.25 -7.66
CA GLU A 242 16.26 -13.22 -6.77
C GLU A 242 17.29 -14.32 -7.12
N ALA A 243 16.82 -15.45 -7.63
CA ALA A 243 17.68 -16.53 -8.14
C ALA A 243 18.30 -16.23 -9.53
N GLY A 244 17.90 -15.12 -10.18
CA GLY A 244 18.31 -14.79 -11.54
C GLY A 244 17.61 -15.61 -12.63
N ASN A 245 16.57 -16.36 -12.29
CA ASN A 245 15.77 -17.17 -13.21
C ASN A 245 14.72 -16.29 -13.91
N TRP A 246 15.17 -15.33 -14.71
CA TRP A 246 14.32 -14.28 -15.28
C TRP A 246 13.21 -14.78 -16.19
N ALA A 247 13.45 -15.85 -16.95
CA ALA A 247 12.42 -16.47 -17.78
C ALA A 247 11.30 -17.07 -16.93
N GLU A 248 11.65 -17.72 -15.82
CA GLU A 248 10.70 -18.28 -14.87
C GLU A 248 9.95 -17.15 -14.12
N ALA A 249 10.67 -16.15 -13.63
CA ALA A 249 10.08 -14.99 -12.97
C ALA A 249 9.10 -14.24 -13.88
N ASN A 250 9.46 -14.04 -15.15
CA ASN A 250 8.60 -13.40 -16.14
C ASN A 250 7.35 -14.24 -16.43
N THR A 251 7.49 -15.56 -16.59
CA THR A 251 6.38 -16.49 -16.81
C THR A 251 5.42 -16.49 -15.61
N ALA A 252 5.96 -16.56 -14.39
CA ALA A 252 5.19 -16.52 -13.15
C ALA A 252 4.45 -15.18 -12.99
N LEU A 253 5.13 -14.06 -13.27
CA LEU A 253 4.53 -12.74 -13.22
C LEU A 253 3.41 -12.57 -14.25
N GLN A 254 3.60 -13.03 -15.49
CA GLN A 254 2.58 -13.02 -16.53
C GLN A 254 1.38 -13.90 -16.17
N ALA A 255 1.64 -15.08 -15.61
CA ALA A 255 0.59 -15.94 -15.12
C ALA A 255 -0.20 -15.28 -13.99
N LEU A 256 0.49 -14.61 -13.06
CA LEU A 256 -0.11 -13.89 -11.96
C LEU A 256 -1.02 -12.73 -12.44
N ILE A 257 -0.53 -11.93 -13.39
CA ILE A 257 -1.30 -10.84 -14.00
C ILE A 257 -2.50 -11.36 -14.79
N SER A 258 -2.36 -12.50 -15.46
CA SER A 258 -3.40 -13.09 -16.30
C SER A 258 -4.43 -13.91 -15.52
N SER A 259 -4.05 -14.46 -14.37
CA SER A 259 -4.90 -15.33 -13.55
C SER A 259 -5.99 -14.57 -12.78
N ASN A 260 -6.00 -13.28 -12.87
CA ASN A 260 -7.01 -12.33 -12.38
C ASN A 260 -8.14 -12.92 -11.54
N LYS A 261 -8.29 -12.46 -10.30
CA LYS A 261 -9.48 -12.68 -9.46
C LYS A 261 -9.42 -13.90 -8.53
N GLN A 262 -8.26 -14.18 -7.98
CA GLN A 262 -8.18 -15.20 -6.92
C GLN A 262 -8.99 -14.78 -5.69
N ILE A 263 -9.06 -13.48 -5.39
CA ILE A 263 -9.85 -12.95 -4.27
C ILE A 263 -11.11 -12.30 -4.83
N ALA A 264 -12.24 -12.99 -4.66
CA ALA A 264 -13.52 -12.47 -5.09
C ALA A 264 -14.02 -11.35 -4.15
N PHE A 265 -14.78 -10.41 -4.72
CA PHE A 265 -15.54 -9.46 -3.92
C PHE A 265 -16.68 -10.21 -3.17
N ASP A 266 -16.81 -9.91 -1.88
CA ASP A 266 -17.82 -10.49 -0.98
C ASP A 266 -18.55 -9.36 -0.23
N ALA A 267 -19.81 -9.14 -0.51
CA ALA A 267 -20.61 -8.08 0.10
C ALA A 267 -20.83 -8.26 1.62
N ASP A 268 -20.57 -9.45 2.16
CA ASP A 268 -20.65 -9.73 3.59
C ASP A 268 -19.39 -9.32 4.36
N LYS A 269 -18.32 -8.89 3.64
CA LYS A 269 -17.08 -8.42 4.23
C LYS A 269 -17.04 -6.89 4.33
N TYR A 270 -16.17 -6.40 5.19
CA TYR A 270 -15.82 -4.99 5.29
C TYR A 270 -14.51 -4.74 4.51
N TYR A 271 -14.36 -3.52 4.00
CA TYR A 271 -13.24 -3.19 3.14
C TYR A 271 -12.55 -1.90 3.59
N THR A 272 -11.23 -1.89 3.52
CA THR A 272 -10.48 -0.65 3.44
C THR A 272 -10.24 -0.31 1.97
N LEU A 273 -10.38 0.97 1.62
CA LEU A 273 -10.17 1.45 0.26
C LEU A 273 -8.84 2.20 0.21
N VAL A 274 -7.90 1.70 -0.59
CA VAL A 274 -6.55 2.28 -0.73
C VAL A 274 -6.38 2.81 -2.15
N SER A 275 -5.93 4.05 -2.28
CA SER A 275 -5.74 4.70 -3.58
C SER A 275 -4.61 4.05 -4.38
N ALA A 276 -4.92 3.57 -5.58
CA ALA A 276 -3.93 2.99 -6.48
C ALA A 276 -2.88 4.03 -6.94
N GLN A 277 -3.28 5.28 -7.14
CA GLN A 277 -2.38 6.35 -7.53
C GLN A 277 -1.45 6.77 -6.39
N GLY A 278 -1.94 6.78 -5.14
CA GLY A 278 -1.10 6.97 -3.96
C GLY A 278 -0.05 5.88 -3.84
N VAL A 279 -0.45 4.62 -3.99
CA VAL A 279 0.46 3.46 -3.99
C VAL A 279 1.51 3.58 -5.10
N ALA A 280 1.11 3.95 -6.32
CA ALA A 280 2.05 4.16 -7.42
C ALA A 280 3.08 5.29 -7.14
N ALA A 281 2.72 6.25 -6.31
CA ALA A 281 3.62 7.31 -5.83
C ALA A 281 4.47 6.90 -4.61
N GLY A 282 4.32 5.65 -4.13
CA GLY A 282 5.04 5.13 -2.97
C GLY A 282 4.45 5.50 -1.62
N VAL A 283 3.19 5.94 -1.59
CA VAL A 283 2.48 6.33 -0.37
C VAL A 283 1.18 5.56 -0.26
N GLU A 284 1.00 4.81 0.82
CA GLU A 284 -0.31 4.22 1.11
C GLU A 284 -1.25 5.29 1.67
N VAL A 285 -2.30 5.56 0.92
CA VAL A 285 -3.38 6.48 1.32
C VAL A 285 -4.72 5.78 1.19
N GLY A 286 -5.57 5.96 2.18
CA GLY A 286 -6.88 5.31 2.23
C GLY A 286 -8.04 6.29 2.25
N LEU A 287 -9.23 5.75 2.07
CA LEU A 287 -10.50 6.45 2.26
C LEU A 287 -10.88 6.41 3.74
N PHE A 288 -11.09 7.60 4.32
CA PHE A 288 -11.48 7.77 5.71
C PHE A 288 -12.80 8.54 5.83
N GLU A 289 -13.57 8.17 6.83
CA GLU A 289 -14.56 9.08 7.41
C GLU A 289 -13.86 10.04 8.36
N SER A 290 -14.11 11.30 8.24
CA SER A 290 -13.50 12.36 9.06
C SER A 290 -14.56 13.26 9.61
N TYR A 291 -14.55 13.44 10.93
CA TYR A 291 -15.35 14.44 11.61
C TYR A 291 -14.71 15.81 11.40
N THR A 292 -15.48 16.75 10.91
CA THR A 292 -15.03 18.12 10.65
C THR A 292 -16.10 19.11 11.08
N THR A 293 -15.69 20.15 11.81
CA THR A 293 -16.54 21.32 12.07
C THR A 293 -16.41 22.28 10.89
N LEU A 294 -17.49 22.51 10.17
CA LEU A 294 -17.53 23.46 9.05
C LEU A 294 -18.48 24.62 9.40
N GLY A 295 -17.91 25.71 9.89
CA GLY A 295 -18.70 26.81 10.43
C GLY A 295 -19.36 26.45 11.77
N SER A 296 -20.70 26.45 11.81
CA SER A 296 -21.49 26.04 13.00
C SER A 296 -21.95 24.58 12.94
N ASP A 297 -21.67 23.87 11.86
CA ASP A 297 -22.22 22.53 11.61
C ASP A 297 -21.12 21.48 11.70
N ASP A 298 -21.29 20.57 12.63
CA ASP A 298 -20.50 19.37 12.73
C ASP A 298 -20.99 18.33 11.73
N ARG A 299 -20.07 17.80 10.92
CA ARG A 299 -20.43 16.80 9.91
C ARG A 299 -19.33 15.80 9.66
N TYR A 300 -19.72 14.62 9.18
CA TYR A 300 -18.78 13.61 8.70
C TYR A 300 -18.57 13.78 7.21
N THR A 301 -17.30 13.80 6.81
CA THR A 301 -16.89 13.92 5.41
C THR A 301 -16.02 12.74 4.99
N ALA A 302 -16.14 12.33 3.73
CA ALA A 302 -15.19 11.40 3.15
C ALA A 302 -13.90 12.17 2.79
N ARG A 303 -12.77 11.65 3.27
CA ARG A 303 -11.42 12.20 3.04
C ARG A 303 -10.47 11.09 2.65
N TRP A 304 -9.43 11.40 1.88
CA TRP A 304 -8.27 10.53 1.78
C TRP A 304 -7.17 11.04 2.70
N LYS A 305 -6.45 10.11 3.32
CA LYS A 305 -5.32 10.40 4.21
C LYS A 305 -4.26 9.32 4.04
N ALA A 306 -3.01 9.65 4.40
CA ALA A 306 -1.98 8.65 4.59
C ALA A 306 -2.43 7.61 5.63
N LEU A 307 -2.18 6.32 5.34
CA LEU A 307 -2.53 5.23 6.25
C LEU A 307 -1.59 5.25 7.45
N ALA A 308 -2.01 5.94 8.50
CA ALA A 308 -1.38 5.93 9.81
C ALA A 308 -2.45 5.55 10.85
N GLY A 309 -2.31 4.39 11.45
CA GLY A 309 -3.26 3.86 12.44
C GLY A 309 -4.37 2.99 11.83
N VAL A 310 -5.52 2.92 12.52
CA VAL A 310 -6.66 2.08 12.08
C VAL A 310 -7.40 2.79 10.93
N PRO A 311 -7.43 2.20 9.72
CA PRO A 311 -8.16 2.79 8.59
C PRO A 311 -9.66 2.71 8.81
N SER A 312 -10.43 3.63 8.18
CA SER A 312 -11.89 3.48 8.12
C SER A 312 -12.26 2.26 7.31
N MET A 313 -13.24 1.53 7.82
CA MET A 313 -13.80 0.35 7.14
C MET A 313 -15.15 0.71 6.53
N TRP A 314 -15.39 0.15 5.35
CA TRP A 314 -16.56 0.41 4.54
C TRP A 314 -17.31 -0.88 4.25
N LYS A 315 -18.63 -0.84 4.32
CA LYS A 315 -19.52 -1.95 3.97
C LYS A 315 -20.24 -1.63 2.66
N PHE A 316 -20.26 -2.60 1.77
CA PHE A 316 -21.00 -2.53 0.52
C PHE A 316 -22.27 -3.38 0.67
N THR A 317 -23.43 -2.73 0.68
CA THR A 317 -24.73 -3.44 0.78
C THR A 317 -25.40 -3.39 -0.57
N GLN A 318 -25.66 -4.54 -1.17
CA GLN A 318 -26.33 -4.59 -2.47
C GLN A 318 -27.74 -3.99 -2.37
N CYS A 319 -28.02 -2.99 -3.22
CA CYS A 319 -29.31 -2.29 -3.25
C CYS A 319 -30.05 -2.44 -4.58
N GLY A 320 -29.39 -2.98 -5.61
CA GLY A 320 -30.01 -3.15 -6.93
C GLY A 320 -29.11 -3.86 -7.93
N THR A 321 -29.54 -3.83 -9.18
CA THR A 321 -28.76 -4.26 -10.35
C THR A 321 -29.05 -3.33 -11.52
N VAL A 322 -28.08 -3.15 -12.41
CA VAL A 322 -28.21 -2.39 -13.65
C VAL A 322 -27.71 -3.24 -14.81
N GLU A 323 -28.40 -3.17 -15.94
CA GLU A 323 -27.95 -3.83 -17.18
C GLU A 323 -26.98 -2.89 -17.94
N VAL A 324 -25.76 -3.34 -18.14
CA VAL A 324 -24.74 -2.62 -18.91
C VAL A 324 -24.21 -3.56 -19.99
N ASN A 325 -24.41 -3.19 -21.26
CA ASN A 325 -23.95 -4.00 -22.41
C ASN A 325 -24.44 -5.46 -22.40
N GLY A 326 -25.63 -5.73 -21.86
CA GLY A 326 -26.21 -7.08 -21.78
C GLY A 326 -25.75 -7.88 -20.54
N GLU A 327 -24.98 -7.29 -19.65
CA GLU A 327 -24.57 -7.90 -18.38
C GLU A 327 -25.27 -7.20 -17.21
N ASN A 328 -25.80 -7.97 -16.27
CA ASN A 328 -26.36 -7.44 -15.03
C ASN A 328 -25.22 -7.20 -14.02
N ARG A 329 -25.03 -5.94 -13.63
CA ARG A 329 -24.06 -5.54 -12.62
C ARG A 329 -24.74 -5.17 -11.32
N ALA A 330 -24.15 -5.59 -10.19
CA ALA A 330 -24.67 -5.28 -8.88
C ALA A 330 -24.44 -3.82 -8.52
N GLN A 331 -25.42 -3.22 -7.86
CA GLN A 331 -25.36 -1.87 -7.31
C GLN A 331 -25.32 -1.91 -5.80
N TYR A 332 -24.58 -0.99 -5.18
CA TYR A 332 -24.30 -0.98 -3.75
C TYR A 332 -24.53 0.39 -3.13
N HIS A 333 -25.02 0.40 -1.89
CA HIS A 333 -24.80 1.48 -0.95
C HIS A 333 -23.46 1.24 -0.24
N VAL A 334 -22.68 2.31 -0.02
CA VAL A 334 -21.36 2.25 0.63
C VAL A 334 -21.43 2.96 1.96
N GLN A 335 -21.34 2.22 3.06
CA GLN A 335 -21.50 2.69 4.43
C GLN A 335 -20.17 2.73 5.17
N ALA A 336 -19.88 3.86 5.84
CA ALA A 336 -18.80 3.97 6.81
C ALA A 336 -19.22 3.28 8.11
N LEU A 337 -18.40 2.36 8.62
CA LEU A 337 -18.84 1.51 9.74
C LEU A 337 -18.95 2.24 11.08
N ASN A 338 -18.05 3.20 11.36
CA ASN A 338 -18.04 3.86 12.65
C ASN A 338 -19.20 4.85 12.80
N SER A 339 -19.42 5.73 11.82
CA SER A 339 -20.54 6.68 11.88
C SER A 339 -21.88 6.06 11.53
N GLY A 340 -21.87 4.93 10.79
CA GLY A 340 -23.07 4.35 10.20
C GLY A 340 -23.61 5.13 9.00
N LEU A 341 -22.94 6.22 8.60
CA LEU A 341 -23.35 7.07 7.49
C LEU A 341 -22.89 6.52 6.15
N TYR A 342 -23.48 6.98 5.09
CA TYR A 342 -23.28 6.48 3.73
C TYR A 342 -22.59 7.54 2.84
N LEU A 343 -21.86 7.06 1.84
CA LEU A 343 -21.48 7.91 0.72
C LEU A 343 -22.76 8.36 -0.01
N PRO A 344 -23.00 9.66 -0.15
CA PRO A 344 -24.14 10.19 -0.90
C PRO A 344 -23.84 10.18 -2.41
N THR A 345 -24.79 10.59 -3.24
CA THR A 345 -24.49 10.98 -4.61
C THR A 345 -23.38 12.01 -4.64
N LEU A 346 -22.30 11.73 -5.38
CA LEU A 346 -21.10 12.55 -5.43
C LEU A 346 -21.33 13.85 -6.18
N SER A 347 -20.74 14.92 -5.70
CA SER A 347 -20.77 16.22 -6.39
C SER A 347 -19.45 16.46 -7.12
N PHE A 348 -19.57 16.98 -8.33
CA PHE A 348 -18.40 17.35 -9.12
C PHE A 348 -17.54 18.39 -8.39
N ASN A 349 -16.28 18.04 -8.19
CA ASN A 349 -15.26 18.93 -7.62
C ASN A 349 -15.62 19.56 -6.25
N ALA A 350 -16.50 18.94 -5.48
CA ALA A 350 -16.89 19.37 -4.14
C ALA A 350 -16.58 18.30 -3.09
N ALA A 351 -16.32 18.73 -1.87
CA ALA A 351 -16.09 17.79 -0.76
C ALA A 351 -17.35 16.97 -0.47
N THR A 352 -17.19 15.66 -0.29
CA THR A 352 -18.27 14.72 -0.01
C THR A 352 -18.59 14.72 1.49
N THR A 353 -19.81 15.13 1.86
CA THR A 353 -20.35 14.97 3.21
C THR A 353 -21.13 13.66 3.26
N LEU A 354 -20.85 12.82 4.26
CA LEU A 354 -21.58 11.56 4.45
C LEU A 354 -23.05 11.85 4.84
N ALA A 355 -23.95 10.94 4.51
CA ALA A 355 -25.38 11.13 4.62
C ALA A 355 -26.06 9.93 5.32
N GLU A 356 -27.28 10.15 5.80
CA GLU A 356 -28.15 9.10 6.31
C GLU A 356 -28.59 8.14 5.16
N GLU A 357 -29.04 6.94 5.50
CA GLU A 357 -29.45 5.89 4.56
C GLU A 357 -30.41 6.36 3.47
N GLY A 358 -31.40 7.18 3.82
CA GLY A 358 -32.38 7.70 2.86
C GLY A 358 -31.80 8.66 1.81
N SER A 359 -30.53 9.06 1.94
CA SER A 359 -29.78 9.89 1.00
C SER A 359 -28.50 9.20 0.52
N ALA A 360 -28.40 7.88 0.70
CA ALA A 360 -27.28 7.08 0.23
C ALA A 360 -27.18 7.12 -1.31
N GLY A 361 -25.97 7.29 -1.82
CA GLY A 361 -25.68 7.13 -3.25
C GLY A 361 -25.74 5.67 -3.68
N VAL A 362 -25.91 5.44 -4.98
CA VAL A 362 -25.90 4.10 -5.58
C VAL A 362 -24.65 3.94 -6.41
N TYR A 363 -23.83 2.95 -6.07
CA TYR A 363 -22.51 2.75 -6.63
C TYR A 363 -22.38 1.41 -7.34
N GLU A 364 -21.57 1.39 -8.38
CA GLU A 364 -21.15 0.20 -9.11
C GLU A 364 -19.64 0.05 -8.98
N LEU A 365 -19.17 -1.19 -8.87
CA LEU A 365 -17.74 -1.52 -8.94
C LEU A 365 -17.42 -1.90 -10.39
N GLU A 366 -16.59 -1.12 -11.04
CA GLU A 366 -16.01 -1.45 -12.35
C GLU A 366 -14.54 -1.82 -12.17
N ASP A 367 -14.05 -2.78 -12.96
CA ASP A 367 -12.61 -3.02 -13.08
C ASP A 367 -11.95 -1.69 -13.42
N GLY A 368 -10.90 -1.33 -12.69
CA GLY A 368 -10.30 0.00 -12.77
C GLY A 368 -10.01 0.39 -14.22
N PRO A 369 -10.49 1.54 -14.68
CA PRO A 369 -10.23 1.97 -16.03
C PRO A 369 -8.73 2.00 -16.25
N ASN A 370 -8.28 1.49 -17.39
CA ASN A 370 -6.89 1.42 -17.81
C ASN A 370 -6.18 2.73 -17.49
N SER A 371 -5.51 2.80 -16.36
CA SER A 371 -4.56 3.87 -16.14
C SER A 371 -3.47 3.71 -17.20
N GLN A 372 -2.94 4.81 -17.71
CA GLN A 372 -1.88 4.78 -18.72
C GLN A 372 -0.58 4.10 -18.24
N ASN A 373 -0.53 3.69 -17.00
CA ASN A 373 0.53 2.88 -16.46
C ASN A 373 0.23 1.41 -16.75
N ALA A 374 1.15 0.73 -17.37
CA ALA A 374 1.14 -0.72 -17.68
C ALA A 374 0.91 -1.62 -16.44
N ALA A 375 0.77 -1.04 -15.28
CA ALA A 375 0.32 -1.62 -14.03
C ALA A 375 -1.20 -1.81 -13.96
N ASN A 376 -1.84 -2.21 -15.04
CA ASN A 376 -3.16 -2.87 -15.00
C ASN A 376 -3.03 -4.27 -14.40
N ILE A 377 -2.39 -4.32 -13.26
CA ILE A 377 -2.50 -5.45 -12.37
C ILE A 377 -3.88 -5.31 -11.79
N ALA A 378 -4.75 -6.11 -12.23
CA ALA A 378 -6.19 -6.08 -12.17
C ALA A 378 -6.81 -6.22 -10.77
N ALA A 379 -6.20 -5.64 -9.76
CA ALA A 379 -6.73 -5.60 -8.39
C ALA A 379 -7.33 -4.23 -8.03
N THR A 380 -7.56 -3.35 -9.01
CA THR A 380 -8.10 -2.03 -8.75
C THR A 380 -9.50 -1.86 -9.31
N PHE A 381 -10.32 -1.11 -8.60
CA PHE A 381 -11.69 -0.82 -8.97
C PHE A 381 -11.94 0.68 -9.05
N ALA A 382 -12.73 1.09 -10.03
CA ALA A 382 -13.40 2.38 -10.02
C ALA A 382 -14.75 2.23 -9.32
N ILE A 383 -15.05 3.14 -8.40
CA ILE A 383 -16.33 3.21 -7.70
C ILE A 383 -17.16 4.30 -8.39
N LYS A 384 -18.19 3.87 -9.11
CA LYS A 384 -18.98 4.72 -9.98
C LYS A 384 -20.33 5.04 -9.35
N ASP A 385 -20.63 6.32 -9.20
CA ASP A 385 -21.95 6.82 -8.77
C ASP A 385 -22.94 6.79 -9.95
N TYR A 386 -24.06 6.15 -9.77
CA TYR A 386 -25.06 5.93 -10.83
C TYR A 386 -26.18 6.97 -10.90
N ASN A 387 -26.31 7.82 -9.89
CA ASN A 387 -27.45 8.73 -9.76
C ASN A 387 -27.27 10.10 -10.46
N ASP A 388 -26.14 10.35 -11.13
CA ASP A 388 -25.93 11.61 -11.82
C ASP A 388 -26.36 11.49 -13.29
N ASP A 389 -27.30 12.35 -13.74
CA ASP A 389 -27.66 12.54 -15.16
C ASP A 389 -26.47 12.97 -16.03
N ARG A 390 -25.37 13.43 -15.39
CA ARG A 390 -24.10 13.80 -16.01
C ARG A 390 -23.15 12.61 -16.07
N ARG A 391 -23.48 11.61 -16.86
CA ARG A 391 -22.81 10.30 -17.00
C ARG A 391 -21.27 10.31 -17.16
N ASP A 392 -20.65 11.48 -17.29
CA ASP A 392 -19.21 11.63 -17.53
C ASP A 392 -18.39 11.91 -16.24
N PHE A 393 -19.03 12.18 -15.07
CA PHE A 393 -18.37 12.65 -13.85
C PHE A 393 -18.85 11.89 -12.63
N VAL A 394 -18.62 10.60 -12.60
CA VAL A 394 -19.28 9.73 -11.63
C VAL A 394 -18.32 8.86 -10.82
N LEU A 395 -16.99 9.04 -10.99
CA LEU A 395 -16.02 8.22 -10.28
C LEU A 395 -15.64 8.82 -8.93
N LEU A 396 -15.63 7.98 -7.89
CA LEU A 396 -15.11 8.32 -6.57
C LEU A 396 -13.63 8.67 -6.69
N THR A 397 -13.30 9.94 -6.50
CA THR A 397 -11.97 10.46 -6.81
C THR A 397 -11.33 11.11 -5.60
N ALA A 398 -10.09 10.72 -5.29
CA ALA A 398 -9.23 11.45 -4.36
C ALA A 398 -8.68 12.71 -5.05
N GLN A 399 -8.92 13.87 -4.44
CA GLN A 399 -8.46 15.17 -4.93
C GLN A 399 -7.66 15.92 -3.87
N GLY A 400 -6.73 16.77 -4.29
CA GLY A 400 -6.07 17.74 -3.41
C GLY A 400 -7.08 18.72 -2.80
N SER A 401 -6.70 19.42 -1.75
CA SER A 401 -7.57 20.36 -1.00
C SER A 401 -8.19 21.45 -1.89
N GLY A 402 -7.50 21.86 -2.95
CA GLY A 402 -7.96 22.84 -3.94
C GLY A 402 -8.71 22.26 -5.16
N GLY A 403 -8.87 20.93 -5.25
CA GLY A 403 -9.54 20.27 -6.36
C GLY A 403 -8.64 19.85 -7.53
N GLY A 404 -7.35 19.95 -7.37
CA GLY A 404 -6.36 19.44 -8.33
C GLY A 404 -5.90 18.01 -8.04
N VAL A 405 -4.87 17.57 -8.76
CA VAL A 405 -4.19 16.30 -8.51
C VAL A 405 -3.64 16.30 -7.06
N PRO A 406 -3.81 15.22 -6.29
CA PRO A 406 -3.25 15.13 -4.95
C PRO A 406 -1.72 15.22 -4.95
N ASP A 407 -1.16 15.90 -3.96
CA ASP A 407 0.24 15.73 -3.60
C ASP A 407 0.35 14.59 -2.60
N TRP A 408 0.64 13.40 -3.11
CA TRP A 408 0.72 12.18 -2.32
C TRP A 408 1.93 12.15 -1.38
N THR A 409 2.95 12.95 -1.64
CA THR A 409 4.25 12.90 -0.94
C THR A 409 4.38 13.95 0.16
N ALA A 410 3.41 14.84 0.31
CA ALA A 410 3.42 15.86 1.34
C ALA A 410 3.31 15.24 2.75
N ASP A 411 4.05 15.77 3.70
CA ASP A 411 3.87 15.46 5.12
C ASP A 411 2.43 15.75 5.54
N ASN A 412 1.76 14.77 6.17
CA ASN A 412 0.33 14.82 6.51
C ASN A 412 -0.59 14.95 5.27
N ALA A 413 -0.23 14.30 4.17
CA ALA A 413 -1.03 14.30 2.97
C ALA A 413 -2.48 13.87 3.28
N GLU A 414 -3.40 14.77 3.05
CA GLU A 414 -4.84 14.52 3.12
C GLU A 414 -5.58 15.38 2.10
N GLY A 415 -6.75 14.95 1.70
CA GLY A 415 -7.55 15.72 0.78
C GLY A 415 -9.00 15.27 0.76
N ARG A 416 -9.74 15.84 -0.15
CA ARG A 416 -11.17 15.58 -0.27
C ARG A 416 -11.46 14.42 -1.20
N ILE A 417 -12.63 13.85 -1.01
CA ILE A 417 -13.26 12.93 -1.96
C ILE A 417 -14.32 13.72 -2.71
N ALA A 418 -14.37 13.53 -4.02
CA ALA A 418 -15.31 14.19 -4.91
C ALA A 418 -15.65 13.27 -6.10
N SER A 419 -16.53 13.73 -6.99
CA SER A 419 -16.78 13.08 -8.28
C SER A 419 -15.89 13.69 -9.37
N TYR A 420 -15.24 12.86 -10.17
CA TYR A 420 -14.45 13.28 -11.31
C TYR A 420 -14.38 12.19 -12.39
N LYS A 421 -14.01 12.57 -13.63
CA LYS A 421 -13.91 11.65 -14.77
C LYS A 421 -12.47 11.35 -15.21
N ASP A 422 -11.50 12.12 -14.74
CA ASP A 422 -10.13 12.03 -15.23
C ASP A 422 -9.40 10.88 -14.54
N VAL A 423 -9.05 9.87 -15.30
CA VAL A 423 -8.31 8.69 -14.86
C VAL A 423 -6.89 8.98 -14.30
N ASN A 424 -6.36 10.18 -14.53
CA ASN A 424 -5.08 10.61 -13.96
C ASN A 424 -5.19 11.12 -12.52
N GLN A 425 -6.41 11.26 -11.99
CA GLN A 425 -6.65 11.66 -10.61
C GLN A 425 -7.15 10.46 -9.83
N GLY A 426 -6.75 10.24 -8.62
CA GLY A 426 -7.03 9.12 -7.74
C GLY A 426 -8.42 8.46 -7.83
N VAL A 427 -8.75 7.88 -8.97
CA VAL A 427 -10.07 7.24 -9.25
C VAL A 427 -10.06 5.73 -9.04
N ASN A 428 -8.89 5.10 -9.00
CA ASN A 428 -8.76 3.67 -8.82
C ASN A 428 -8.42 3.34 -7.37
N TRP A 429 -9.07 2.31 -6.85
CA TRP A 429 -8.99 1.88 -5.46
C TRP A 429 -8.71 0.38 -5.37
N TYR A 430 -7.79 0.00 -4.49
CA TYR A 430 -7.71 -1.37 -3.99
C TYR A 430 -8.77 -1.56 -2.92
N LEU A 431 -9.59 -2.59 -3.05
CA LEU A 431 -10.53 -3.03 -2.02
C LEU A 431 -9.86 -4.15 -1.23
N ARG A 432 -9.39 -3.84 -0.03
CA ARG A 432 -8.76 -4.82 0.85
C ARG A 432 -9.79 -5.32 1.87
N PRO A 433 -10.15 -6.61 1.85
CA PRO A 433 -11.00 -7.18 2.90
C PRO A 433 -10.36 -6.97 4.26
N ALA A 434 -11.11 -6.41 5.19
CA ALA A 434 -10.65 -6.25 6.55
C ALA A 434 -10.72 -7.61 7.26
N THR A 435 -9.62 -8.14 7.74
CA THR A 435 -9.57 -9.42 8.47
C THR A 435 -9.33 -9.23 9.96
N SER A 436 -8.73 -8.12 10.33
CA SER A 436 -8.40 -7.80 11.72
C SER A 436 -8.38 -6.29 11.96
N VAL A 437 -8.35 -5.92 13.22
CA VAL A 437 -8.11 -4.56 13.70
C VAL A 437 -7.07 -4.59 14.81
N SER A 438 -6.13 -3.65 14.79
CA SER A 438 -5.09 -3.58 15.81
C SER A 438 -5.51 -2.67 16.96
N VAL A 439 -5.31 -3.15 18.20
CA VAL A 439 -5.47 -2.36 19.43
C VAL A 439 -4.14 -2.29 20.15
N THR A 440 -3.79 -1.10 20.63
CA THR A 440 -2.55 -0.87 21.37
C THR A 440 -2.84 -0.72 22.86
N VAL A 441 -2.18 -1.53 23.68
CA VAL A 441 -2.06 -1.35 25.13
C VAL A 441 -0.86 -0.45 25.39
N PRO A 442 -1.06 0.76 25.96
CA PRO A 442 0.01 1.74 26.11
C PRO A 442 1.12 1.28 27.06
N ALA A 443 2.33 1.79 26.82
CA ALA A 443 3.48 1.53 27.68
C ALA A 443 3.20 1.95 29.14
N GLY A 444 3.59 1.07 30.08
CA GLY A 444 3.33 1.26 31.51
C GLY A 444 1.87 1.11 31.93
N SER A 445 1.00 0.69 31.02
CA SER A 445 -0.39 0.29 31.28
C SER A 445 -0.54 -1.20 30.96
N GLN A 446 -1.49 -1.85 31.63
CA GLN A 446 -1.95 -3.19 31.27
C GLN A 446 -3.37 -3.13 30.70
N TYR A 447 -3.86 -1.94 30.37
CA TYR A 447 -5.25 -1.71 30.02
C TYR A 447 -5.37 -0.87 28.75
N ALA A 448 -6.33 -1.25 27.91
CA ALA A 448 -6.83 -0.46 26.81
C ALA A 448 -8.36 -0.44 26.84
N THR A 449 -8.99 0.52 26.16
CA THR A 449 -10.45 0.55 26.01
C THR A 449 -10.83 0.40 24.56
N MET A 450 -11.92 -0.30 24.30
CA MET A 450 -12.40 -0.56 22.93
C MET A 450 -13.92 -0.55 22.88
N ASN A 451 -14.46 -0.03 21.77
CA ASN A 451 -15.82 -0.24 21.30
C ASN A 451 -15.79 -0.23 19.77
N LEU A 452 -16.22 -1.32 19.13
CA LEU A 452 -16.16 -1.46 17.67
C LEU A 452 -17.55 -1.72 17.08
N PRO A 453 -17.83 -1.29 15.85
CA PRO A 453 -19.11 -1.50 15.19
C PRO A 453 -19.33 -2.95 14.69
N PHE A 454 -18.35 -3.83 14.89
CA PHE A 454 -18.36 -5.24 14.51
C PHE A 454 -17.78 -6.11 15.63
N ALA A 455 -18.10 -7.40 15.60
CA ALA A 455 -17.54 -8.36 16.55
C ALA A 455 -16.09 -8.71 16.22
N VAL A 456 -15.28 -8.93 17.26
CA VAL A 456 -13.89 -9.37 17.12
C VAL A 456 -13.54 -10.50 18.05
N GLU A 457 -12.70 -11.41 17.59
CA GLU A 457 -12.10 -12.47 18.38
C GLU A 457 -10.78 -12.01 18.98
N LEU A 458 -10.61 -12.23 20.27
CA LEU A 458 -9.44 -11.85 21.04
C LEU A 458 -8.35 -12.93 20.92
N PRO A 459 -7.08 -12.58 20.81
CA PRO A 459 -5.99 -13.54 20.98
C PRO A 459 -5.88 -14.03 22.45
N ASP A 460 -5.22 -15.16 22.66
CA ASP A 460 -5.14 -15.87 23.95
C ASP A 460 -4.58 -15.03 25.11
N ASP A 461 -3.78 -14.02 24.80
CA ASP A 461 -3.10 -13.16 25.77
C ASP A 461 -3.85 -11.84 26.05
N VAL A 462 -5.04 -11.67 25.50
CA VAL A 462 -5.94 -10.53 25.71
C VAL A 462 -7.23 -10.96 26.38
N THR A 463 -7.61 -10.28 27.46
CA THR A 463 -8.89 -10.52 28.14
C THR A 463 -9.75 -9.27 28.09
N ALA A 464 -11.03 -9.42 27.78
CA ALA A 464 -12.00 -8.32 27.79
C ALA A 464 -12.86 -8.35 29.05
N TYR A 465 -13.18 -7.16 29.56
CA TYR A 465 -14.06 -6.96 30.71
C TYR A 465 -15.17 -5.97 30.40
N VAL A 466 -16.35 -6.25 30.91
CA VAL A 466 -17.50 -5.33 30.91
C VAL A 466 -17.66 -4.69 32.27
N GLY A 467 -18.25 -3.49 32.31
CA GLY A 467 -18.49 -2.74 33.54
C GLY A 467 -19.73 -3.24 34.27
N GLY A 468 -19.60 -3.39 35.56
CA GLY A 468 -20.68 -3.71 36.50
C GLY A 468 -21.08 -2.50 37.36
N SER A 469 -21.39 -2.75 38.63
CA SER A 469 -21.79 -1.71 39.59
C SER A 469 -20.61 -0.87 40.07
N VAL A 470 -20.90 0.37 40.41
CA VAL A 470 -19.95 1.27 41.07
C VAL A 470 -20.33 1.40 42.56
N SER A 471 -19.39 1.13 43.45
CA SER A 471 -19.53 1.31 44.90
C SER A 471 -18.18 1.60 45.56
N ASN A 472 -18.17 2.41 46.62
CA ASN A 472 -16.95 2.74 47.38
C ASN A 472 -15.77 3.22 46.52
N SER A 473 -16.02 4.09 45.54
CA SER A 473 -15.02 4.57 44.58
C SER A 473 -14.36 3.47 43.72
N GLU A 474 -15.04 2.35 43.56
CA GLU A 474 -14.62 1.24 42.72
C GLU A 474 -15.70 0.87 41.70
N ILE A 475 -15.28 0.55 40.47
CA ILE A 475 -16.11 -0.05 39.45
C ILE A 475 -15.79 -1.54 39.35
N THR A 476 -16.81 -2.38 39.46
CA THR A 476 -16.62 -3.82 39.28
C THR A 476 -16.50 -4.15 37.80
N LEU A 477 -15.43 -4.85 37.44
CA LEU A 477 -15.20 -5.35 36.09
C LEU A 477 -15.44 -6.87 36.09
N SER A 478 -16.29 -7.34 35.19
CA SER A 478 -16.54 -8.76 34.98
C SER A 478 -15.93 -9.23 33.67
N PRO A 479 -15.20 -10.36 33.65
CA PRO A 479 -14.64 -10.85 32.41
C PRO A 479 -15.79 -11.19 31.44
N LEU A 480 -15.57 -10.91 30.16
CA LEU A 480 -16.47 -11.31 29.09
C LEU A 480 -16.42 -12.83 28.92
N ASP A 481 -17.56 -13.48 28.78
CA ASP A 481 -17.62 -14.90 28.49
C ASP A 481 -17.15 -15.21 27.07
N GLY A 482 -16.16 -16.10 26.96
CA GLY A 482 -15.57 -16.49 25.67
C GLY A 482 -14.51 -15.53 25.15
N THR A 483 -14.12 -15.73 23.90
CA THR A 483 -13.05 -14.98 23.22
C THR A 483 -13.57 -13.90 22.28
N VAL A 484 -14.88 -13.81 22.05
CA VAL A 484 -15.46 -12.87 21.09
C VAL A 484 -16.10 -11.70 21.81
N VAL A 485 -15.63 -10.48 21.47
CA VAL A 485 -16.28 -9.23 21.88
C VAL A 485 -17.37 -8.91 20.86
N PRO A 486 -18.67 -8.84 21.26
CA PRO A 486 -19.75 -8.51 20.34
C PRO A 486 -19.65 -7.11 19.76
N ALA A 487 -20.27 -6.88 18.60
CA ALA A 487 -20.39 -5.56 18.00
C ALA A 487 -21.07 -4.57 18.95
N GLY A 488 -20.53 -3.35 19.04
CA GLY A 488 -21.07 -2.29 19.90
C GLY A 488 -20.96 -2.56 21.40
N CYS A 489 -20.17 -3.55 21.82
CA CYS A 489 -19.94 -3.84 23.24
C CYS A 489 -18.68 -3.07 23.74
N PRO A 490 -18.86 -2.04 24.56
CA PRO A 490 -17.71 -1.32 25.14
C PRO A 490 -17.00 -2.19 26.16
N VAL A 491 -15.68 -2.35 26.02
CA VAL A 491 -14.88 -3.21 26.91
C VAL A 491 -13.61 -2.53 27.38
N ILE A 492 -13.11 -2.99 28.51
CA ILE A 492 -11.73 -2.79 28.94
C ILE A 492 -10.96 -4.04 28.56
N LEU A 493 -9.89 -3.89 27.82
CA LEU A 493 -8.96 -4.96 27.49
C LEU A 493 -7.81 -4.97 28.48
N THR A 494 -7.38 -6.16 28.88
CA THR A 494 -6.15 -6.36 29.68
C THR A 494 -5.19 -7.23 28.91
N ALA A 495 -3.96 -6.76 28.80
CA ALA A 495 -2.82 -7.46 28.22
C ALA A 495 -1.51 -6.80 28.65
N GLU A 496 -0.36 -7.38 28.32
CA GLU A 496 0.92 -6.69 28.43
C GLU A 496 0.98 -5.49 27.48
N GLU A 497 1.91 -4.55 27.71
CA GLU A 497 2.13 -3.45 26.76
C GLU A 497 2.49 -3.98 25.37
N GLY A 498 1.82 -3.46 24.32
CA GLY A 498 2.04 -3.92 22.96
C GLY A 498 0.87 -3.62 22.02
N SER A 499 0.98 -4.10 20.79
CA SER A 499 -0.08 -4.04 19.79
C SER A 499 -0.60 -5.44 19.51
N TYR A 500 -1.91 -5.58 19.51
CA TYR A 500 -2.64 -6.84 19.37
C TYR A 500 -3.58 -6.78 18.18
N ASP A 501 -3.50 -7.76 17.29
CA ASP A 501 -4.41 -7.89 16.17
C ASP A 501 -5.62 -8.74 16.58
N LEU A 502 -6.79 -8.14 16.56
CA LEU A 502 -8.06 -8.78 16.86
C LEU A 502 -8.71 -9.21 15.54
N THR A 503 -9.05 -10.48 15.41
CA THR A 503 -9.68 -11.00 14.19
C THR A 503 -11.14 -10.57 14.10
N ILE A 504 -11.62 -10.09 12.95
CA ILE A 504 -13.02 -9.73 12.74
C ILE A 504 -13.86 -11.00 12.67
N ALA A 505 -14.86 -11.11 13.56
CA ALA A 505 -15.75 -12.28 13.67
C ALA A 505 -17.04 -12.02 12.88
N TYR A 506 -16.98 -12.18 11.56
CA TYR A 506 -18.10 -11.87 10.64
C TYR A 506 -19.38 -12.66 10.91
N ASP A 507 -19.24 -13.93 11.29
CA ASP A 507 -20.37 -14.83 11.50
C ASP A 507 -20.88 -14.84 12.95
N ASN A 508 -20.49 -13.83 13.75
CA ASN A 508 -20.86 -13.79 15.16
C ASN A 508 -22.12 -12.94 15.39
N GLU A 509 -23.18 -13.58 15.87
CA GLU A 509 -24.46 -12.96 16.26
C GLU A 509 -24.62 -12.82 17.78
N THR A 510 -23.54 -12.96 18.56
CA THR A 510 -23.60 -12.86 20.01
C THR A 510 -24.02 -11.46 20.44
N SER A 511 -25.05 -11.39 21.27
CA SER A 511 -25.51 -10.12 21.83
C SER A 511 -24.57 -9.62 22.93
N ALA A 512 -24.41 -8.31 23.01
CA ALA A 512 -23.64 -7.69 24.09
C ALA A 512 -24.27 -8.00 25.45
N PRO A 513 -23.50 -8.41 26.47
CA PRO A 513 -23.99 -8.62 27.83
C PRO A 513 -24.39 -7.29 28.48
N ALA A 514 -25.04 -7.39 29.67
CA ALA A 514 -25.29 -6.22 30.49
C ALA A 514 -23.98 -5.52 30.84
N ASN A 515 -23.90 -4.21 30.61
CA ASN A 515 -22.67 -3.44 30.68
C ASN A 515 -22.97 -2.00 31.14
N SER A 516 -22.26 -1.52 32.14
CA SER A 516 -22.39 -0.13 32.61
C SER A 516 -21.47 0.84 31.88
N LEU A 517 -20.54 0.34 31.06
CA LEU A 517 -19.70 1.18 30.22
C LEU A 517 -20.48 1.73 29.05
N SER A 518 -20.16 2.95 28.68
CA SER A 518 -20.57 3.59 27.42
C SER A 518 -19.46 3.43 26.38
N GLY A 519 -19.82 3.44 25.10
CA GLY A 519 -18.84 3.31 24.01
C GLY A 519 -19.02 4.39 22.95
N THR A 520 -17.91 4.85 22.38
CA THR A 520 -17.90 5.70 21.19
C THR A 520 -17.52 4.89 19.96
N LEU A 521 -18.21 5.09 18.85
CA LEU A 521 -17.80 4.62 17.53
C LEU A 521 -17.14 5.76 16.73
N VAL A 522 -17.53 6.97 17.03
CA VAL A 522 -17.00 8.23 16.46
C VAL A 522 -16.61 9.15 17.61
N PRO A 523 -15.79 10.18 17.39
CA PRO A 523 -15.49 11.16 18.44
C PRO A 523 -16.78 11.77 18.98
N GLN A 524 -16.94 11.77 20.30
CA GLN A 524 -18.15 12.24 20.97
C GLN A 524 -17.80 13.17 22.13
N THR A 525 -18.38 14.39 22.14
CA THR A 525 -18.30 15.29 23.27
C THR A 525 -19.36 14.89 24.29
N VAL A 526 -18.94 14.67 25.53
CA VAL A 526 -19.85 14.32 26.63
C VAL A 526 -20.54 15.59 27.15
N ASP A 527 -21.85 15.49 27.38
CA ASP A 527 -22.65 16.58 27.89
C ASP A 527 -22.07 17.21 29.18
N ALA A 528 -22.21 18.53 29.32
CA ALA A 528 -21.65 19.26 30.44
C ALA A 528 -22.25 18.83 31.81
N ASP A 529 -23.50 18.36 31.79
CA ASP A 529 -24.24 17.94 32.99
C ASP A 529 -23.90 16.48 33.39
N ALA A 530 -23.28 15.69 32.51
CA ALA A 530 -22.87 14.34 32.84
C ALA A 530 -21.45 14.30 33.40
N THR A 531 -21.25 13.45 34.40
CA THR A 531 -19.91 13.11 34.88
C THR A 531 -19.36 11.96 34.06
N ALA A 532 -18.25 12.18 33.35
CA ALA A 532 -17.60 11.17 32.53
C ALA A 532 -16.21 10.80 33.06
N TYR A 533 -15.85 9.55 32.88
CA TYR A 533 -14.59 8.98 33.28
C TYR A 533 -13.93 8.23 32.12
N ILE A 534 -12.65 8.42 31.95
CA ILE A 534 -11.81 7.70 31.00
C ILE A 534 -10.75 6.88 31.73
N VAL A 535 -10.33 5.80 31.12
CA VAL A 535 -9.20 5.01 31.65
C VAL A 535 -7.90 5.79 31.46
N ALA A 536 -7.20 6.00 32.57
CA ALA A 536 -5.90 6.67 32.59
C ALA A 536 -4.99 6.06 33.66
N ASN A 537 -3.68 6.26 33.51
CA ASN A 537 -2.68 5.91 34.49
C ASN A 537 -2.23 7.21 35.21
N GLY A 538 -2.87 7.52 36.32
CA GLY A 538 -2.61 8.74 37.08
C GLY A 538 -1.92 8.47 38.43
N SER A 539 -1.98 9.45 39.35
CA SER A 539 -1.34 9.37 40.66
C SER A 539 -1.86 8.25 41.58
N ALA A 540 -3.09 7.77 41.34
CA ALA A 540 -3.70 6.64 42.06
C ALA A 540 -3.52 5.29 41.33
N GLY A 541 -2.68 5.21 40.30
CA GLY A 541 -2.52 4.06 39.43
C GLY A 541 -3.50 4.07 38.26
N VAL A 542 -3.69 2.91 37.63
CA VAL A 542 -4.64 2.77 36.51
C VAL A 542 -6.05 2.65 37.05
N GLY A 543 -6.96 3.44 36.49
CA GLY A 543 -8.37 3.48 36.86
C GLY A 543 -9.17 4.39 35.94
N PHE A 544 -10.44 4.58 36.27
CA PHE A 544 -11.29 5.56 35.61
C PHE A 544 -11.13 6.93 36.27
N TYR A 545 -10.56 7.88 35.54
CA TYR A 545 -10.35 9.25 35.98
C TYR A 545 -11.41 10.17 35.45
N LYS A 546 -11.98 10.99 36.34
CA LYS A 546 -13.01 11.97 35.98
C LYS A 546 -12.44 13.03 35.02
N ILE A 547 -13.15 13.27 33.93
CA ILE A 547 -12.85 14.40 33.05
C ILE A 547 -13.25 15.69 33.73
N THR A 548 -12.28 16.55 34.06
CA THR A 548 -12.49 17.80 34.78
C THR A 548 -12.40 19.03 33.90
N ASP A 549 -11.75 18.93 32.75
CA ASP A 549 -11.56 20.02 31.81
C ASP A 549 -12.85 20.27 31.03
N SER A 550 -13.34 21.50 31.05
CA SER A 550 -14.55 21.89 30.33
C SER A 550 -14.32 22.10 28.83
N GLU A 551 -13.04 22.21 28.39
CA GLU A 551 -12.70 22.51 27.00
C GLU A 551 -12.41 21.25 26.17
N ASP A 552 -12.05 20.13 26.81
CA ASP A 552 -11.72 18.87 26.11
C ASP A 552 -12.47 17.67 26.70
N ARG A 553 -13.81 17.68 26.54
CA ARG A 553 -14.68 16.56 26.93
C ARG A 553 -14.93 15.58 25.80
N THR A 554 -14.13 15.66 24.75
CA THR A 554 -14.28 14.79 23.56
C THR A 554 -13.56 13.48 23.78
N ILE A 555 -14.33 12.40 23.78
CA ILE A 555 -13.83 11.02 23.82
C ILE A 555 -13.54 10.59 22.37
N PRO A 556 -12.33 10.12 22.07
CA PRO A 556 -11.99 9.64 20.73
C PRO A 556 -12.89 8.49 20.25
N ALA A 557 -12.93 8.23 18.95
CA ALA A 557 -13.61 7.09 18.37
C ALA A 557 -13.10 5.75 18.92
N ASN A 558 -13.97 4.75 18.92
CA ASN A 558 -13.68 3.36 19.27
C ASN A 558 -13.16 3.18 20.72
N LYS A 559 -13.66 3.97 21.67
CA LYS A 559 -13.29 3.92 23.08
C LYS A 559 -14.47 3.52 23.97
N ALA A 560 -14.14 2.83 25.07
CA ALA A 560 -15.07 2.66 26.18
C ALA A 560 -14.76 3.68 27.28
N TYR A 561 -15.81 4.17 27.93
CA TYR A 561 -15.77 5.13 29.02
C TYR A 561 -16.92 4.84 29.99
N TYR A 562 -16.94 5.52 31.14
CA TYR A 562 -18.03 5.41 32.10
C TYR A 562 -18.69 6.77 32.31
N THR A 563 -20.02 6.80 32.40
CA THR A 563 -20.78 8.01 32.72
C THR A 563 -21.74 7.77 33.86
N THR A 564 -21.98 8.85 34.67
CA THR A 564 -22.97 8.82 35.73
C THR A 564 -23.57 10.22 35.92
N ASN A 565 -24.81 10.27 36.35
CA ASN A 565 -25.49 11.51 36.76
C ASN A 565 -25.46 11.73 38.29
N ALA A 566 -24.66 10.93 39.03
CA ALA A 566 -24.55 11.08 40.48
C ALA A 566 -23.83 12.38 40.85
N GLU A 567 -24.42 13.18 41.74
CA GLU A 567 -23.87 14.47 42.18
C GLU A 567 -22.55 14.37 42.96
N THR A 568 -22.24 13.20 43.53
CA THR A 568 -21.05 12.94 44.34
C THR A 568 -20.16 11.92 43.64
N ALA A 569 -19.62 12.32 42.52
CA ALA A 569 -18.72 11.44 41.80
C ALA A 569 -17.26 11.64 42.27
N ASP A 570 -16.63 10.59 42.72
CA ASP A 570 -15.22 10.58 43.11
C ASP A 570 -14.31 10.99 41.94
N ALA A 571 -13.13 11.52 42.26
CA ALA A 571 -12.16 11.91 41.20
C ALA A 571 -11.61 10.72 40.43
N VAL A 572 -11.57 9.53 41.04
CA VAL A 572 -11.06 8.30 40.50
C VAL A 572 -11.95 7.13 40.94
N LEU A 573 -12.25 6.23 39.99
CA LEU A 573 -12.85 4.92 40.27
C LEU A 573 -11.78 3.84 40.04
N ALA A 574 -11.40 3.14 41.10
CA ALA A 574 -10.49 2.02 41.00
C ALA A 574 -11.17 0.80 40.35
N PHE A 575 -10.40 -0.08 39.74
CA PHE A 575 -10.90 -1.34 39.20
C PHE A 575 -11.01 -2.40 40.31
N SER A 576 -12.19 -2.96 40.43
CA SER A 576 -12.47 -4.12 41.28
C SER A 576 -12.90 -5.28 40.37
N PHE A 577 -12.15 -6.36 40.34
CA PHE A 577 -12.45 -7.50 39.47
C PHE A 577 -13.43 -8.43 40.17
N GLY A 578 -14.62 -8.56 39.58
CA GLY A 578 -15.63 -9.52 40.02
C GLY A 578 -15.15 -10.97 39.83
N PRO A 579 -15.78 -11.93 40.51
CA PRO A 579 -15.48 -13.33 40.24
C PRO A 579 -15.75 -13.62 38.77
N ALA A 580 -14.84 -14.38 38.12
CA ALA A 580 -15.05 -14.86 36.77
C ALA A 580 -16.42 -15.58 36.73
N VAL A 581 -17.39 -15.00 36.02
CA VAL A 581 -18.68 -15.63 35.79
C VAL A 581 -18.48 -16.67 34.69
N GLY A 582 -18.16 -17.85 35.09
CA GLY A 582 -17.96 -18.89 34.12
C GLY A 582 -17.56 -20.21 34.74
N ILE A 583 -18.41 -20.80 35.54
CA ILE A 583 -18.79 -22.22 35.51
C ILE A 583 -20.16 -22.30 36.20
N ASP A 584 -21.22 -22.16 35.47
CA ASP A 584 -22.52 -22.66 35.85
C ASP A 584 -22.39 -24.18 35.96
N GLY A 585 -22.23 -24.68 37.17
CA GLY A 585 -22.18 -26.11 37.42
C GLY A 585 -21.28 -26.58 38.55
N VAL A 586 -20.54 -25.73 39.24
CA VAL A 586 -20.01 -26.12 40.54
C VAL A 586 -21.12 -26.00 41.59
N THR A 587 -21.97 -27.00 41.64
CA THR A 587 -22.78 -27.21 42.83
C THR A 587 -21.87 -27.21 44.03
N THR A 588 -22.15 -26.34 45.01
CA THR A 588 -21.46 -26.21 46.31
C THR A 588 -21.53 -27.48 47.17
N ALA A 589 -21.42 -28.65 46.56
CA ALA A 589 -21.56 -29.94 47.27
C ALA A 589 -20.22 -30.52 47.78
N ASP A 590 -19.09 -29.92 47.47
CA ASP A 590 -17.79 -30.44 47.95
C ASP A 590 -16.89 -29.36 48.55
N LYS A 591 -17.37 -28.73 49.64
CA LYS A 591 -16.49 -27.95 50.53
C LYS A 591 -15.68 -28.90 51.44
N GLY A 592 -14.97 -29.84 50.85
CA GLY A 592 -13.99 -30.64 51.56
C GLY A 592 -12.80 -29.74 51.88
N THR A 593 -12.46 -29.66 53.19
CA THR A 593 -11.34 -28.87 53.72
C THR A 593 -9.97 -29.29 53.17
N ASP A 594 -9.93 -30.36 52.39
CA ASP A 594 -8.69 -30.98 51.89
C ASP A 594 -8.48 -30.87 50.38
N THR A 595 -9.26 -30.04 49.68
CA THR A 595 -9.08 -29.80 48.26
C THR A 595 -8.18 -28.57 48.06
N TYR A 596 -7.07 -28.73 47.33
CA TYR A 596 -6.11 -27.67 47.04
C TYR A 596 -6.22 -27.21 45.57
N TYR A 597 -6.05 -25.92 45.35
CA TYR A 597 -6.00 -25.30 44.04
C TYR A 597 -4.72 -24.50 43.91
N ASP A 598 -4.07 -24.52 42.74
CA ASP A 598 -2.96 -23.62 42.46
C ASP A 598 -3.43 -22.17 42.31
N LEU A 599 -2.51 -21.22 42.12
CA LEU A 599 -2.85 -19.80 41.96
C LEU A 599 -3.57 -19.50 40.64
N GLN A 600 -3.61 -20.45 39.71
CA GLN A 600 -4.41 -20.39 38.46
C GLN A 600 -5.79 -21.08 38.60
N GLY A 601 -6.17 -21.49 39.80
CA GLY A 601 -7.46 -22.12 40.08
C GLY A 601 -7.57 -23.60 39.67
N ARG A 602 -6.49 -24.25 39.26
CA ARG A 602 -6.47 -25.67 38.90
C ARG A 602 -6.40 -26.54 40.14
N ARG A 603 -7.24 -27.56 40.22
CA ARG A 603 -7.21 -28.54 41.33
C ARG A 603 -5.90 -29.30 41.34
N VAL A 604 -5.24 -29.34 42.51
CA VAL A 604 -3.99 -30.05 42.75
C VAL A 604 -4.26 -31.20 43.67
N LEU A 605 -4.13 -32.43 43.17
CA LEU A 605 -4.40 -33.64 43.93
C LEU A 605 -3.29 -33.96 44.96
N TYR A 606 -2.08 -33.58 44.63
CA TYR A 606 -0.89 -33.78 45.48
C TYR A 606 -0.09 -32.47 45.51
N PRO A 607 -0.44 -31.55 46.44
CA PRO A 607 0.27 -30.29 46.52
C PRO A 607 1.71 -30.51 46.97
N ALA A 608 2.65 -30.06 46.14
CA ALA A 608 4.05 -30.02 46.44
C ALA A 608 4.41 -28.72 47.20
N HIS A 609 5.66 -28.44 47.40
CA HIS A 609 6.14 -27.22 48.04
C HIS A 609 5.65 -25.97 47.27
N GLY A 610 4.88 -25.09 47.90
CA GLY A 610 4.31 -23.89 47.24
C GLY A 610 3.08 -23.31 47.93
N VAL A 611 2.53 -22.23 47.35
CA VAL A 611 1.30 -21.56 47.82
C VAL A 611 0.10 -22.13 47.08
N TYR A 612 -0.94 -22.49 47.82
CA TYR A 612 -2.20 -23.05 47.32
C TYR A 612 -3.41 -22.36 47.97
N VAL A 613 -4.55 -22.48 47.36
CA VAL A 613 -5.84 -22.08 47.92
C VAL A 613 -6.64 -23.36 48.24
N LYS A 614 -7.07 -23.52 49.45
CA LYS A 614 -7.98 -24.61 49.83
C LYS A 614 -9.41 -24.40 49.28
N GLY A 615 -10.20 -25.45 49.18
CA GLY A 615 -11.58 -25.40 48.75
C GLY A 615 -12.51 -24.49 49.59
N ASN A 616 -12.06 -24.09 50.77
CA ASN A 616 -12.75 -23.11 51.65
C ASN A 616 -12.24 -21.65 51.44
N GLY A 617 -11.35 -21.43 50.46
CA GLY A 617 -10.78 -20.10 50.16
C GLY A 617 -9.56 -19.72 51.00
N GLU A 618 -9.11 -20.55 51.92
CA GLU A 618 -7.93 -20.31 52.75
C GLU A 618 -6.64 -20.48 51.94
N LYS A 619 -5.76 -19.47 51.96
CA LYS A 619 -4.42 -19.55 51.34
C LYS A 619 -3.47 -20.29 52.27
N VAL A 620 -2.84 -21.34 51.80
CA VAL A 620 -1.90 -22.16 52.56
C VAL A 620 -0.57 -22.28 51.84
N TYR A 621 0.50 -22.32 52.61
CA TYR A 621 1.83 -22.63 52.10
C TYR A 621 2.23 -24.04 52.55
N ILE A 622 2.43 -24.92 51.58
CA ILE A 622 2.93 -26.29 51.80
C ILE A 622 4.47 -26.23 51.76
N LYS A 623 5.10 -26.69 52.83
CA LYS A 623 6.55 -26.72 52.98
C LYS A 623 7.14 -27.98 52.35
#